data_95c917449e14ffffac69e7b1dd600a09
#
_entry.id   95c917449e14ffffac69e7b1dd600a09
#
_cell.length_a   1.000
_cell.length_b   1.000
_cell.length_c   1.000
_cell.angle_alpha   90.00
_cell.angle_beta   90.00
_cell.angle_gamma   90.00
#
_symmetry.space_group_name_H-M   'P 1'
#
loop_
_entity.id
_entity.type
_entity.pdbx_description
1 polymer ?
#
loop_
_entity_poly.entity_id
_entity_poly.type
_entity_poly.pdbx_seq_one_letter_code
_entity_poly.pdbx_strand_id
1 'polypeptide(L)'
;LGYRGITGDILDSSNSIIITLDDNSVIFSDLKIPEVFAPVIKKGLPIKAKFSGNKKKLYEGVVSAVSSRINAETRSLLIRVKIDNKNSELIPGSLLEVTVNYNERNSLGVPDTSITLEGDKTFVYKVSDENIANKTEVSIGIRDNGYVEIISGLNEGDNVVAEGLKKVRSQ
;
A
#
# COMPACT_ATOMS: atom_id res chain seq x y z
N LEU A 1 -2.26 31.32 -2.88
CA LEU A 1 -2.61 32.67 -2.39
C LEU A 1 -3.12 33.49 -3.56
N GLY A 2 -4.39 33.86 -3.53
CA GLY A 2 -5.02 34.71 -4.52
C GLY A 2 -5.59 35.95 -3.83
N TYR A 3 -5.54 37.08 -4.48
CA TYR A 3 -6.17 38.28 -3.96
C TYR A 3 -6.94 38.99 -5.06
N ARG A 4 -7.99 39.69 -4.65
CA ARG A 4 -8.82 40.58 -5.44
C ARG A 4 -8.76 41.96 -4.86
N GLY A 5 -8.96 42.92 -5.70
CA GLY A 5 -8.81 44.31 -5.36
C GLY A 5 -7.45 44.84 -5.79
N ILE A 6 -7.45 45.96 -6.45
CA ILE A 6 -6.27 46.68 -6.90
C ILE A 6 -6.22 47.97 -6.10
N THR A 7 -5.03 48.51 -5.88
CA THR A 7 -4.87 49.79 -5.19
C THR A 7 -5.70 50.88 -5.92
N GLY A 8 -6.69 51.44 -5.25
CA GLY A 8 -7.58 52.43 -5.80
C GLY A 8 -8.99 51.93 -6.14
N ASP A 9 -9.25 50.60 -6.03
CA ASP A 9 -10.60 50.08 -6.18
C ASP A 9 -11.45 50.38 -4.94
N ILE A 10 -12.74 50.65 -5.17
CA ILE A 10 -13.72 50.78 -4.08
C ILE A 10 -14.10 49.36 -3.65
N LEU A 11 -13.76 49.04 -2.41
CA LEU A 11 -14.14 47.75 -1.81
C LEU A 11 -15.54 47.87 -1.21
N ASP A 12 -16.50 47.20 -1.84
CA ASP A 12 -17.88 47.12 -1.32
C ASP A 12 -17.97 45.91 -0.37
N SER A 13 -18.58 46.14 0.79
CA SER A 13 -18.71 45.15 1.86
C SER A 13 -19.46 43.86 1.45
N SER A 14 -20.19 43.89 0.33
CA SER A 14 -21.01 42.75 -0.11
C SER A 14 -20.31 41.77 -1.07
N ASN A 15 -19.20 42.15 -1.75
CA ASN A 15 -18.63 41.30 -2.82
C ASN A 15 -17.14 41.41 -3.04
N SER A 16 -16.39 42.12 -2.21
CA SER A 16 -14.94 42.28 -2.41
C SER A 16 -14.14 41.27 -1.60
N ILE A 17 -13.57 40.29 -2.30
CA ILE A 17 -12.58 39.39 -1.72
C ILE A 17 -11.22 40.04 -1.94
N ILE A 18 -10.58 40.49 -0.86
CA ILE A 18 -9.25 41.11 -0.91
C ILE A 18 -8.17 40.07 -1.11
N ILE A 19 -8.34 38.94 -0.41
CA ILE A 19 -7.35 37.83 -0.46
C ILE A 19 -8.05 36.49 -0.27
N THR A 20 -7.62 35.49 -0.99
CA THR A 20 -7.97 34.10 -0.73
C THR A 20 -6.69 33.38 -0.31
N LEU A 21 -6.71 32.79 0.88
CA LEU A 21 -5.61 32.01 1.41
C LEU A 21 -5.98 30.53 1.36
N ASP A 22 -5.23 29.78 0.58
CA ASP A 22 -5.35 28.33 0.48
C ASP A 22 -4.22 27.66 1.28
N ASP A 23 -4.56 26.85 2.26
CA ASP A 23 -3.61 26.00 2.97
C ASP A 23 -3.64 24.61 2.34
N ASN A 24 -2.63 24.32 1.54
CA ASN A 24 -2.44 23.06 0.86
C ASN A 24 -1.41 22.14 1.55
N SER A 25 -1.05 22.43 2.79
CA SER A 25 -0.08 21.60 3.55
C SER A 25 -0.58 20.17 3.78
N VAL A 26 -1.88 19.97 3.65
CA VAL A 26 -2.56 18.66 3.76
C VAL A 26 -3.57 18.52 2.63
N ILE A 27 -3.54 17.37 1.98
CA ILE A 27 -4.52 17.00 0.96
C ILE A 27 -5.45 15.91 1.51
N PHE A 28 -6.74 16.08 1.31
CA PHE A 28 -7.74 15.06 1.58
C PHE A 28 -8.20 14.46 0.25
N SER A 29 -8.36 13.14 0.21
CA SER A 29 -8.91 12.43 -0.93
C SER A 29 -9.93 11.40 -0.46
N ASP A 30 -11.06 11.32 -1.15
CA ASP A 30 -12.12 10.35 -0.89
C ASP A 30 -11.97 9.18 -1.86
N LEU A 31 -11.87 7.97 -1.29
CA LEU A 31 -11.66 6.74 -2.03
C LEU A 31 -12.83 5.79 -1.84
N LYS A 32 -13.23 5.10 -2.90
CA LYS A 32 -14.22 4.02 -2.86
C LYS A 32 -13.49 2.68 -2.79
N ILE A 33 -13.63 1.99 -1.68
CA ILE A 33 -13.00 0.69 -1.44
C ILE A 33 -14.07 -0.41 -1.56
N PRO A 34 -13.83 -1.52 -2.27
CA PRO A 34 -14.77 -2.64 -2.32
C PRO A 34 -15.15 -3.14 -0.93
N GLU A 35 -16.43 -3.51 -0.73
CA GLU A 35 -16.97 -3.92 0.58
C GLU A 35 -16.23 -5.09 1.22
N VAL A 36 -15.61 -5.95 0.42
CA VAL A 36 -14.82 -7.10 0.89
C VAL A 36 -13.67 -6.67 1.81
N PHE A 37 -13.18 -5.46 1.68
CA PHE A 37 -12.11 -4.91 2.53
C PHE A 37 -12.64 -4.18 3.77
N ALA A 38 -13.96 -4.01 3.92
CA ALA A 38 -14.55 -3.30 5.07
C ALA A 38 -14.10 -3.83 6.44
N PRO A 39 -13.94 -5.15 6.66
CA PRO A 39 -13.50 -5.67 7.97
C PRO A 39 -12.07 -5.27 8.35
N VAL A 40 -11.21 -5.00 7.37
CA VAL A 40 -9.79 -4.71 7.60
C VAL A 40 -9.44 -3.23 7.50
N ILE A 41 -10.27 -2.43 6.85
CA ILE A 41 -10.05 -0.98 6.71
C ILE A 41 -10.48 -0.25 7.98
N LYS A 42 -9.52 0.47 8.59
CA LYS A 42 -9.73 1.23 9.83
C LYS A 42 -9.08 2.60 9.74
N LYS A 43 -9.62 3.54 10.53
CA LYS A 43 -8.96 4.84 10.73
C LYS A 43 -7.55 4.64 11.30
N GLY A 44 -6.59 5.41 10.78
CA GLY A 44 -5.19 5.34 11.18
C GLY A 44 -4.33 4.42 10.34
N LEU A 45 -4.89 3.61 9.42
CA LEU A 45 -4.09 2.80 8.52
C LEU A 45 -3.18 3.68 7.66
N PRO A 46 -1.90 3.31 7.51
CA PRO A 46 -0.96 4.04 6.66
C PRO A 46 -1.33 3.87 5.19
N ILE A 47 -1.14 4.94 4.43
CA ILE A 47 -1.28 4.94 2.99
C ILE A 47 -0.03 5.49 2.32
N LYS A 48 0.20 5.05 1.09
CA LYS A 48 1.19 5.63 0.18
C LYS A 48 0.48 6.12 -1.06
N ALA A 49 0.76 7.35 -1.46
CA ALA A 49 0.18 7.95 -2.66
C ALA A 49 1.27 8.28 -3.68
N LYS A 50 1.00 8.02 -4.95
CA LYS A 50 1.82 8.44 -6.08
C LYS A 50 1.06 9.48 -6.88
N PHE A 51 1.73 10.56 -7.22
CA PHE A 51 1.19 11.60 -8.07
C PHE A 51 1.60 11.35 -9.53
N SER A 52 0.65 11.43 -10.45
CA SER A 52 0.90 11.18 -11.88
C SER A 52 1.95 12.10 -12.47
N GLY A 53 2.08 13.33 -11.96
CA GLY A 53 3.08 14.30 -12.38
C GLY A 53 4.50 14.02 -11.87
N ASN A 54 4.64 13.21 -10.81
CA ASN A 54 5.94 12.81 -10.26
C ASN A 54 5.87 11.36 -9.75
N LYS A 55 5.99 10.40 -10.66
CA LYS A 55 5.87 8.97 -10.36
C LYS A 55 6.98 8.40 -9.47
N LYS A 56 8.09 9.11 -9.30
CA LYS A 56 9.23 8.66 -8.47
C LYS A 56 9.04 8.99 -7.00
N LYS A 57 8.17 9.94 -6.67
CA LYS A 57 7.95 10.39 -5.29
C LYS A 57 6.74 9.71 -4.69
N LEU A 58 6.92 9.17 -3.50
CA LEU A 58 5.85 8.63 -2.65
C LEU A 58 5.47 9.69 -1.61
N TYR A 59 4.19 9.91 -1.46
CA TYR A 59 3.62 10.76 -0.43
C TYR A 59 2.97 9.86 0.61
N GLU A 60 3.25 10.12 1.85
CA GLU A 60 2.71 9.35 2.96
C GLU A 60 1.46 10.01 3.53
N GLY A 61 0.61 9.21 4.11
CA GLY A 61 -0.62 9.68 4.72
C GLY A 61 -1.30 8.58 5.52
N VAL A 62 -2.50 8.87 5.96
CA VAL A 62 -3.30 7.94 6.78
C VAL A 62 -4.76 7.97 6.39
N VAL A 63 -5.46 6.87 6.66
CA VAL A 63 -6.93 6.85 6.62
C VAL A 63 -7.45 7.71 7.76
N SER A 64 -8.06 8.85 7.42
CA SER A 64 -8.56 9.83 8.40
C SER A 64 -9.99 9.54 8.85
N ALA A 65 -10.81 8.99 7.95
CA ALA A 65 -12.19 8.60 8.25
C ALA A 65 -12.62 7.41 7.40
N VAL A 66 -13.54 6.62 7.94
CA VAL A 66 -14.18 5.48 7.28
C VAL A 66 -15.68 5.68 7.42
N SER A 67 -16.42 5.55 6.32
CA SER A 67 -17.89 5.65 6.36
C SER A 67 -18.46 4.53 7.22
N SER A 68 -19.55 4.83 7.91
CA SER A 68 -20.32 3.82 8.67
C SER A 68 -21.30 3.02 7.79
N ARG A 69 -21.39 3.33 6.50
CA ARG A 69 -22.34 2.70 5.58
C ARG A 69 -21.65 2.32 4.28
N ILE A 70 -22.04 1.15 3.77
CA ILE A 70 -21.68 0.68 2.43
C ILE A 70 -22.70 1.22 1.44
N ASN A 71 -22.23 1.72 0.31
CA ASN A 71 -23.11 2.09 -0.79
C ASN A 71 -23.59 0.79 -1.47
N ALA A 72 -24.91 0.57 -1.44
CA ALA A 72 -25.52 -0.67 -1.93
C ALA A 72 -25.46 -0.83 -3.47
N GLU A 73 -25.45 0.28 -4.21
CA GLU A 73 -25.37 0.25 -5.68
C GLU A 73 -23.96 -0.12 -6.15
N THR A 74 -22.93 0.51 -5.55
CA THR A 74 -21.55 0.34 -5.98
C THR A 74 -20.80 -0.72 -5.17
N ARG A 75 -21.42 -1.31 -4.16
CA ARG A 75 -20.81 -2.28 -3.23
C ARG A 75 -19.47 -1.77 -2.70
N SER A 76 -19.44 -0.52 -2.30
CA SER A 76 -18.21 0.14 -1.86
C SER A 76 -18.38 0.89 -0.54
N LEU A 77 -17.28 0.93 0.20
CA LEU A 77 -17.10 1.70 1.41
C LEU A 77 -16.36 3.00 1.06
N LEU A 78 -16.88 4.15 1.47
CA LEU A 78 -16.17 5.41 1.30
C LEU A 78 -15.19 5.61 2.44
N ILE A 79 -13.93 5.88 2.11
CA ILE A 79 -12.91 6.28 3.07
C ILE A 79 -12.34 7.63 2.69
N ARG A 80 -11.90 8.39 3.68
CA ARG A 80 -11.16 9.63 3.48
C ARG A 80 -9.73 9.44 3.94
N VAL A 81 -8.79 9.73 3.08
CA VAL A 81 -7.36 9.72 3.40
C VAL A 81 -6.85 11.15 3.56
N LYS A 82 -5.90 11.30 4.46
CA LYS A 82 -5.16 12.53 4.72
C LYS A 82 -3.73 12.30 4.27
N ILE A 83 -3.23 13.14 3.38
CA ILE A 83 -1.90 13.04 2.78
C ILE A 83 -1.10 14.28 3.16
N ASP A 84 0.12 14.10 3.65
CA ASP A 84 1.04 15.18 3.96
C ASP A 84 1.55 15.84 2.68
N ASN A 85 1.42 17.16 2.61
CA ASN A 85 1.82 17.97 1.46
C ASN A 85 2.59 19.22 1.89
N LYS A 86 3.50 19.07 2.85
CA LYS A 86 4.25 20.18 3.45
C LYS A 86 4.99 21.06 2.45
N ASN A 87 5.39 20.47 1.32
CA ASN A 87 6.10 21.19 0.27
C ASN A 87 5.17 21.77 -0.81
N SER A 88 3.84 21.65 -0.63
CA SER A 88 2.82 22.11 -1.58
C SER A 88 3.01 21.59 -3.02
N GLU A 89 3.56 20.39 -3.16
CA GLU A 89 3.83 19.75 -4.46
C GLU A 89 2.59 19.09 -5.06
N LEU A 90 1.66 18.64 -4.20
CA LEU A 90 0.37 18.12 -4.62
C LEU A 90 -0.61 19.27 -4.78
N ILE A 91 -1.19 19.35 -5.96
CA ILE A 91 -2.20 20.36 -6.28
C ILE A 91 -3.59 19.73 -6.10
N PRO A 92 -4.53 20.38 -5.41
CA PRO A 92 -5.90 19.91 -5.31
C PRO A 92 -6.51 19.62 -6.68
N GLY A 93 -7.21 18.49 -6.81
CA GLY A 93 -7.72 18.01 -8.10
C GLY A 93 -6.77 17.13 -8.90
N SER A 94 -5.55 16.92 -8.42
CA SER A 94 -4.59 16.00 -9.05
C SER A 94 -5.03 14.55 -8.98
N LEU A 95 -4.71 13.77 -10.03
CA LEU A 95 -4.89 12.32 -10.02
C LEU A 95 -3.81 11.66 -9.16
N LEU A 96 -4.26 10.93 -8.14
CA LEU A 96 -3.42 10.17 -7.24
C LEU A 96 -3.72 8.68 -7.34
N GLU A 97 -2.67 7.87 -7.40
CA GLU A 97 -2.73 6.43 -7.14
C GLU A 97 -2.46 6.22 -5.65
N VAL A 98 -3.43 5.66 -4.92
CA VAL A 98 -3.33 5.47 -3.47
C VAL A 98 -3.31 4.00 -3.13
N THR A 99 -2.27 3.58 -2.41
CA THR A 99 -2.13 2.24 -1.83
C THR A 99 -2.42 2.31 -0.34
N VAL A 100 -3.38 1.53 0.13
CA VAL A 100 -3.69 1.40 1.56
C VAL A 100 -3.02 0.14 2.09
N ASN A 101 -2.13 0.30 3.04
CA ASN A 101 -1.47 -0.83 3.69
C ASN A 101 -2.33 -1.31 4.86
N TYR A 102 -2.73 -2.57 4.80
CA TYR A 102 -3.47 -3.21 5.88
C TYR A 102 -2.78 -4.53 6.24
N ASN A 103 -2.91 -4.94 7.50
CA ASN A 103 -2.35 -6.19 8.00
C ASN A 103 -0.82 -6.29 7.84
N GLU A 104 -0.10 -5.19 8.12
CA GLU A 104 1.35 -5.23 8.22
C GLU A 104 1.76 -6.18 9.34
N ARG A 105 2.58 -7.17 9.00
CA ARG A 105 3.14 -8.14 9.91
C ARG A 105 4.52 -8.59 9.46
N ASN A 106 5.34 -8.96 10.40
CA ASN A 106 6.56 -9.69 10.10
C ASN A 106 6.20 -11.14 9.77
N SER A 107 6.65 -11.63 8.65
CA SER A 107 6.48 -13.02 8.22
C SER A 107 7.77 -13.54 7.62
N LEU A 108 7.93 -14.86 7.66
CA LEU A 108 9.03 -15.51 6.96
C LEU A 108 8.81 -15.39 5.47
N GLY A 109 9.82 -14.96 4.73
CA GLY A 109 9.77 -14.85 3.28
C GLY A 109 10.92 -15.57 2.62
N VAL A 110 10.63 -16.31 1.54
CA VAL A 110 11.65 -16.91 0.69
C VAL A 110 11.55 -16.34 -0.72
N PRO A 111 12.64 -16.29 -1.50
CA PRO A 111 12.57 -15.90 -2.90
C PRO A 111 11.56 -16.77 -3.66
N ASP A 112 10.79 -16.20 -4.58
CA ASP A 112 9.79 -16.95 -5.38
C ASP A 112 10.44 -18.09 -6.18
N THR A 113 11.71 -17.94 -6.55
CA THR A 113 12.51 -18.96 -7.22
C THR A 113 12.80 -20.20 -6.36
N SER A 114 12.65 -20.11 -5.04
CA SER A 114 12.81 -21.25 -4.11
C SER A 114 11.61 -22.17 -4.08
N ILE A 115 10.48 -21.76 -4.63
CA ILE A 115 9.22 -22.50 -4.55
C ILE A 115 9.13 -23.53 -5.66
N THR A 116 8.78 -24.75 -5.29
CA THR A 116 8.48 -25.84 -6.21
C THR A 116 7.05 -26.31 -6.00
N LEU A 117 6.28 -26.38 -7.08
CA LEU A 117 4.91 -26.90 -7.07
C LEU A 117 4.91 -28.33 -7.60
N GLU A 118 4.28 -29.23 -6.86
CA GLU A 118 4.05 -30.61 -7.31
C GLU A 118 2.60 -31.02 -6.97
N GLY A 119 1.80 -31.12 -8.01
CA GLY A 119 0.37 -31.32 -7.86
C GLY A 119 -0.27 -30.11 -7.16
N ASP A 120 -0.94 -30.35 -6.05
CA ASP A 120 -1.60 -29.36 -5.19
C ASP A 120 -0.73 -28.92 -4.00
N LYS A 121 0.52 -29.41 -3.91
CA LYS A 121 1.42 -29.15 -2.81
C LYS A 121 2.58 -28.25 -3.20
N THR A 122 3.02 -27.45 -2.23
CA THR A 122 4.14 -26.52 -2.38
C THR A 122 5.31 -27.00 -1.52
N PHE A 123 6.51 -26.97 -2.12
CA PHE A 123 7.74 -27.42 -1.48
C PHE A 123 8.84 -26.38 -1.61
N VAL A 124 9.75 -26.42 -0.67
CA VAL A 124 11.07 -25.79 -0.73
C VAL A 124 12.14 -26.83 -0.44
N TYR A 125 13.39 -26.55 -0.86
CA TYR A 125 14.52 -27.39 -0.47
C TYR A 125 15.28 -26.70 0.65
N LYS A 126 15.09 -27.22 1.88
CA LYS A 126 15.80 -26.76 3.07
C LYS A 126 17.17 -27.42 3.13
N VAL A 127 18.22 -26.62 3.35
CA VAL A 127 19.59 -27.11 3.46
C VAL A 127 19.91 -27.40 4.93
N SER A 128 20.31 -28.63 5.22
CA SER A 128 20.77 -29.01 6.56
C SER A 128 22.20 -28.51 6.81
N ASP A 129 22.67 -28.62 8.07
CA ASP A 129 24.03 -28.26 8.47
C ASP A 129 25.09 -29.13 7.76
N GLU A 130 24.70 -30.31 7.25
CA GLU A 130 25.54 -31.20 6.46
C GLU A 130 25.56 -30.87 4.96
N ASN A 131 24.97 -29.70 4.57
CA ASN A 131 24.79 -29.26 3.18
C ASN A 131 23.93 -30.22 2.32
N ILE A 132 23.00 -30.94 2.94
CA ILE A 132 22.05 -31.80 2.25
C ILE A 132 20.75 -31.02 2.04
N ALA A 133 20.24 -30.99 0.80
CA ALA A 133 18.98 -30.34 0.47
C ALA A 133 17.82 -31.33 0.69
N ASN A 134 17.02 -31.05 1.69
CA ASN A 134 15.82 -31.81 2.05
C ASN A 134 14.56 -31.12 1.51
N LYS A 135 13.76 -31.89 0.77
CA LYS A 135 12.48 -31.43 0.28
C LYS A 135 11.49 -31.27 1.44
N THR A 136 11.01 -30.06 1.67
CA THR A 136 10.13 -29.71 2.79
C THR A 136 8.83 -29.13 2.27
N GLU A 137 7.70 -29.70 2.67
CA GLU A 137 6.37 -29.18 2.34
C GLU A 137 6.12 -27.91 3.13
N VAL A 138 5.61 -26.88 2.47
CA VAL A 138 5.33 -25.56 3.07
C VAL A 138 3.94 -25.07 2.68
N SER A 139 3.32 -24.31 3.59
CA SER A 139 2.15 -23.52 3.27
C SER A 139 2.58 -22.09 2.95
N ILE A 140 2.15 -21.58 1.82
CA ILE A 140 2.51 -20.25 1.35
C ILE A 140 1.38 -19.25 1.57
N GLY A 141 1.75 -17.98 1.75
CA GLY A 141 0.84 -16.85 1.86
C GLY A 141 0.93 -15.90 0.68
N ILE A 142 1.10 -14.62 1.00
CA ILE A 142 1.14 -13.54 0.01
C ILE A 142 2.47 -13.57 -0.76
N ARG A 143 2.39 -13.20 -2.05
CA ARG A 143 3.57 -12.93 -2.89
C ARG A 143 3.74 -11.44 -3.05
N ASP A 144 4.91 -10.93 -2.73
CA ASP A 144 5.23 -9.52 -2.87
C ASP A 144 6.70 -9.32 -3.24
N ASN A 145 6.96 -8.45 -4.22
CA ASN A 145 8.30 -8.03 -4.63
C ASN A 145 9.31 -9.16 -4.88
N GLY A 146 8.88 -10.30 -5.45
CA GLY A 146 9.73 -11.45 -5.74
C GLY A 146 9.97 -12.37 -4.54
N TYR A 147 9.27 -12.16 -3.44
CA TYR A 147 9.25 -13.03 -2.27
C TYR A 147 7.89 -13.65 -2.06
N VAL A 148 7.89 -14.83 -1.47
CA VAL A 148 6.68 -15.58 -1.07
C VAL A 148 6.70 -15.74 0.42
N GLU A 149 5.61 -15.35 1.07
CA GLU A 149 5.39 -15.58 2.49
C GLU A 149 5.26 -17.07 2.78
N ILE A 150 5.93 -17.53 3.83
CA ILE A 150 5.78 -18.88 4.37
C ILE A 150 4.96 -18.82 5.65
N ILE A 151 3.79 -19.45 5.62
CA ILE A 151 2.88 -19.55 6.77
C ILE A 151 3.32 -20.66 7.71
N SER A 152 3.77 -21.79 7.14
CA SER A 152 4.25 -22.96 7.90
C SER A 152 5.22 -23.82 7.09
N GLY A 153 6.00 -24.64 7.80
CA GLY A 153 6.97 -25.58 7.21
C GLY A 153 8.42 -25.13 7.30
N LEU A 154 8.69 -23.85 7.62
CA LEU A 154 10.04 -23.33 7.88
C LEU A 154 10.08 -22.57 9.19
N ASN A 155 11.28 -22.46 9.75
CA ASN A 155 11.59 -21.61 10.89
C ASN A 155 12.53 -20.46 10.49
N GLU A 156 12.54 -19.42 11.30
CA GLU A 156 13.51 -18.32 11.13
C GLU A 156 14.95 -18.86 11.25
N GLY A 157 15.79 -18.48 10.29
CA GLY A 157 17.19 -18.95 10.22
C GLY A 157 17.39 -20.19 9.34
N ASP A 158 16.32 -20.84 8.86
CA ASP A 158 16.46 -21.95 7.94
C ASP A 158 17.05 -21.51 6.58
N ASN A 159 18.03 -22.23 6.07
CA ASN A 159 18.60 -22.00 4.76
C ASN A 159 17.79 -22.74 3.69
N VAL A 160 17.42 -22.04 2.62
CA VAL A 160 16.69 -22.61 1.49
C VAL A 160 17.44 -22.41 0.18
N VAL A 161 17.28 -23.35 -0.75
CA VAL A 161 17.86 -23.24 -2.09
C VAL A 161 17.05 -22.24 -2.89
N ALA A 162 17.64 -21.10 -3.25
CA ALA A 162 16.99 -20.04 -4.01
C ALA A 162 17.05 -20.25 -5.52
N GLU A 163 18.14 -20.87 -6.03
CA GLU A 163 18.36 -21.07 -7.45
C GLU A 163 18.96 -22.47 -7.72
N GLY A 164 18.75 -22.96 -8.93
CA GLY A 164 19.35 -24.24 -9.34
C GLY A 164 18.57 -25.48 -8.92
N LEU A 165 17.30 -25.36 -8.58
CA LEU A 165 16.41 -26.45 -8.14
C LEU A 165 16.40 -27.66 -9.10
N LYS A 166 16.60 -27.43 -10.39
CA LYS A 166 16.69 -28.52 -11.39
C LYS A 166 17.92 -29.46 -11.18
N LYS A 167 18.92 -29.01 -10.43
CA LYS A 167 20.13 -29.77 -10.12
C LYS A 167 20.06 -30.48 -8.77
N VAL A 168 19.11 -30.09 -7.93
CA VAL A 168 18.90 -30.70 -6.62
C VAL A 168 18.03 -31.94 -6.82
N ARG A 169 18.63 -33.12 -6.82
CA ARG A 169 17.90 -34.38 -6.74
C ARG A 169 17.87 -34.79 -5.28
N SER A 170 16.68 -35.01 -4.73
CA SER A 170 16.52 -35.70 -3.46
C SER A 170 17.11 -37.11 -3.60
N GLN A 171 18.05 -37.47 -2.76
CA GLN A 171 18.44 -38.86 -2.56
C GLN A 171 17.40 -39.56 -1.70
#